data_2551c4ac28e8c071e8e7c75e78add8f9
#
_entry.id   2551c4ac28e8c071e8e7c75e78add8f9
#
_cell.length_a   1.000
_cell.length_b   1.000
_cell.length_c   1.000
_cell.angle_alpha   90.00
_cell.angle_beta   90.00
_cell.angle_gamma   90.00
#
_symmetry.space_group_name_H-M   'P 1'
#
loop_
_entity.id
_entity.type
_entity.pdbx_description
1 polymer ?
#
loop_
_entity_poly.entity_id
_entity_poly.type
_entity_poly.pdbx_seq_one_letter_code
_entity_poly.pdbx_strand_id
1 'polypeptide(L)'
;MPVFDTTHNIQKIIEAIDKLMGKPVPLFQRFKQGGIGSRRMIIDELSEALTPYVNARHYLTYSNIELRPNGIIVHIHKTLDNFAWCLLYQDLQLSFLENDQVRLEAEGEYLLFRDGYQFNKKYFDKLQKICEAHQ
;
A
#
# COMPACT_ATOMS: atom_id res chain seq x y z
N MET A 1 -14.28 2.66 -1.33
CA MET A 1 -12.88 2.19 -1.45
C MET A 1 -12.11 3.18 -2.31
N PRO A 2 -11.27 4.04 -1.70
CA PRO A 2 -10.64 5.13 -2.46
C PRO A 2 -9.40 4.66 -3.24
N VAL A 3 -9.62 4.31 -4.49
CA VAL A 3 -8.55 4.02 -5.45
C VAL A 3 -8.48 5.17 -6.45
N PHE A 4 -7.32 5.77 -6.58
CA PHE A 4 -7.08 6.88 -7.50
C PHE A 4 -6.21 6.43 -8.66
N ASP A 5 -6.51 6.93 -9.85
CA ASP A 5 -5.66 6.72 -11.03
C ASP A 5 -4.54 7.78 -11.00
N THR A 6 -3.31 7.31 -10.78
CA THR A 6 -2.14 8.18 -10.67
C THR A 6 -1.25 8.14 -11.92
N THR A 7 -1.74 7.55 -13.00
CA THR A 7 -0.97 7.34 -14.23
C THR A 7 -0.38 8.64 -14.78
N HIS A 8 -1.14 9.73 -14.79
CA HIS A 8 -0.74 11.00 -15.39
C HIS A 8 -0.37 12.09 -14.40
N ASN A 9 -0.26 11.75 -13.12
CA ASN A 9 0.20 12.68 -12.08
C ASN A 9 -0.58 14.02 -12.08
N ILE A 10 -1.90 13.94 -12.18
CA ILE A 10 -2.78 15.11 -12.24
C ILE A 10 -2.85 15.79 -10.88
N GLN A 11 -2.64 17.14 -10.86
CA GLN A 11 -2.61 17.92 -9.62
C GLN A 11 -3.85 17.73 -8.75
N LYS A 12 -5.03 17.67 -9.36
CA LYS A 12 -6.29 17.48 -8.65
C LYS A 12 -6.32 16.15 -7.87
N ILE A 13 -5.75 15.10 -8.46
CA ILE A 13 -5.68 13.77 -7.82
C ILE A 13 -4.66 13.80 -6.69
N ILE A 14 -3.52 14.43 -6.90
CA ILE A 14 -2.49 14.59 -5.86
C ILE A 14 -3.08 15.31 -4.65
N GLU A 15 -3.81 16.39 -4.88
CA GLU A 15 -4.46 17.14 -3.80
C GLU A 15 -5.51 16.31 -3.06
N ALA A 16 -6.28 15.50 -3.78
CA ALA A 16 -7.28 14.63 -3.16
C ALA A 16 -6.62 13.57 -2.27
N ILE A 17 -5.52 12.99 -2.72
CA ILE A 17 -4.75 12.02 -1.94
C ILE A 17 -4.15 12.69 -0.70
N ASP A 18 -3.54 13.85 -0.87
CA ASP A 18 -2.94 14.59 0.25
C ASP A 18 -3.95 14.98 1.30
N LYS A 19 -5.16 15.36 0.86
CA LYS A 19 -6.26 15.71 1.78
C LYS A 19 -6.71 14.50 2.60
N LEU A 20 -6.81 13.35 1.98
CA LEU A 20 -7.27 12.12 2.63
C LEU A 20 -6.18 11.51 3.52
N MET A 21 -4.96 11.41 3.02
CA MET A 21 -3.88 10.66 3.64
C MET A 21 -2.89 11.50 4.42
N GLY A 22 -2.96 12.82 4.28
CA GLY A 22 -1.92 13.72 4.75
C GLY A 22 -0.83 13.87 3.69
N LYS A 23 -0.07 14.96 3.79
CA LYS A 23 0.99 15.25 2.82
C LYS A 23 2.11 14.23 2.91
N PRO A 24 2.89 14.04 1.83
CA PRO A 24 4.05 13.16 1.86
C PRO A 24 5.00 13.53 3.00
N VAL A 25 5.57 12.51 3.63
CA VAL A 25 6.54 12.72 4.71
C VAL A 25 7.76 13.45 4.16
N PRO A 26 8.19 14.58 4.77
CA PRO A 26 9.38 15.30 4.32
C PRO A 26 10.63 14.43 4.32
N LEU A 27 11.55 14.69 3.39
CA LEU A 27 12.75 13.87 3.21
C LEU A 27 13.55 13.70 4.51
N PHE A 28 13.66 14.77 5.30
CA PHE A 28 14.34 14.74 6.59
C PHE A 28 13.73 13.71 7.56
N GLN A 29 12.40 13.68 7.63
CA GLN A 29 11.70 12.73 8.50
C GLN A 29 11.76 11.30 7.97
N ARG A 30 11.90 11.11 6.65
CA ARG A 30 12.10 9.79 6.06
C ARG A 30 13.36 9.12 6.60
N PHE A 31 14.43 9.86 6.72
CA PHE A 31 15.68 9.35 7.31
C PHE A 31 15.49 8.94 8.77
N LYS A 32 14.82 9.78 9.56
CA LYS A 32 14.56 9.48 10.99
C LYS A 32 13.71 8.24 11.17
N GLN A 33 12.77 7.99 10.27
CA GLN A 33 11.84 6.88 10.37
C GLN A 33 12.37 5.58 9.74
N GLY A 34 13.56 5.60 9.15
CA GLY A 34 14.12 4.44 8.48
C GLY A 34 13.49 4.17 7.12
N GLY A 35 12.88 5.21 6.51
CA GLY A 35 12.21 5.10 5.21
C GLY A 35 10.70 5.03 5.33
N ILE A 36 10.00 5.41 4.26
CA ILE A 36 8.53 5.44 4.20
C ILE A 36 7.96 4.45 3.21
N GLY A 37 8.79 3.84 2.37
CA GLY A 37 8.34 2.94 1.31
C GLY A 37 8.83 1.52 1.50
N SER A 38 7.98 0.56 1.17
CA SER A 38 8.37 -0.82 1.07
C SER A 38 9.15 -1.07 -0.22
N ARG A 39 9.83 -2.21 -0.29
CA ARG A 39 10.33 -2.71 -1.56
C ARG A 39 9.15 -3.21 -2.40
N ARG A 40 9.40 -3.34 -3.71
CA ARG A 40 8.39 -3.83 -4.65
C ARG A 40 8.01 -5.28 -4.31
N MET A 41 6.72 -5.56 -4.35
CA MET A 41 6.16 -6.89 -4.08
C MET A 41 5.26 -7.32 -5.24
N ILE A 42 5.04 -8.63 -5.36
CA ILE A 42 4.16 -9.20 -6.37
C ILE A 42 2.83 -9.52 -5.72
N ILE A 43 1.72 -9.16 -6.39
CA ILE A 43 0.37 -9.48 -5.93
C ILE A 43 0.08 -10.94 -6.27
N ASP A 44 -0.18 -11.76 -5.26
CA ASP A 44 -0.48 -13.19 -5.41
C ASP A 44 -1.98 -13.45 -5.48
N GLU A 45 -2.76 -12.80 -4.62
CA GLU A 45 -4.21 -12.88 -4.63
C GLU A 45 -4.81 -11.51 -4.28
N LEU A 46 -6.07 -11.32 -4.63
CA LEU A 46 -6.78 -10.06 -4.38
C LEU A 46 -8.29 -10.29 -4.35
N SER A 47 -9.01 -9.38 -3.69
CA SER A 47 -10.47 -9.39 -3.73
C SER A 47 -10.97 -8.94 -5.10
N GLU A 48 -12.19 -9.35 -5.46
CA GLU A 48 -12.77 -9.10 -6.78
C GLU A 48 -12.84 -7.61 -7.12
N ALA A 49 -13.15 -6.76 -6.16
CA ALA A 49 -13.28 -5.32 -6.38
C ALA A 49 -11.98 -4.65 -6.82
N LEU A 50 -10.83 -5.27 -6.57
CA LEU A 50 -9.53 -4.75 -6.98
C LEU A 50 -9.08 -5.23 -8.36
N THR A 51 -9.80 -6.14 -8.98
CA THR A 51 -9.41 -6.71 -10.29
C THR A 51 -9.24 -5.67 -11.41
N PRO A 52 -10.01 -4.56 -11.46
CA PRO A 52 -9.80 -3.56 -12.50
C PRO A 52 -8.41 -2.87 -12.45
N TYR A 53 -7.74 -2.93 -11.30
CA TYR A 53 -6.49 -2.19 -11.07
C TYR A 53 -5.24 -3.06 -11.23
N VAL A 54 -5.41 -4.33 -11.62
CA VAL A 54 -4.29 -5.25 -11.83
C VAL A 54 -4.33 -5.83 -13.23
N ASN A 55 -3.21 -6.40 -13.67
CA ASN A 55 -3.14 -7.10 -14.94
C ASN A 55 -4.05 -8.33 -14.94
N ALA A 56 -4.49 -8.78 -16.11
CA ALA A 56 -5.27 -10.01 -16.26
C ALA A 56 -4.58 -11.18 -15.54
N ARG A 57 -3.26 -11.20 -15.59
CA ARG A 57 -2.42 -12.08 -14.76
C ARG A 57 -1.91 -11.25 -13.59
N HIS A 58 -2.63 -11.25 -12.47
CA HIS A 58 -2.30 -10.40 -11.32
C HIS A 58 -0.89 -10.65 -10.77
N TYR A 59 -0.36 -11.85 -10.92
CA TYR A 59 1.01 -12.18 -10.50
C TYR A 59 2.10 -11.45 -11.31
N LEU A 60 1.72 -10.73 -12.36
CA LEU A 60 2.63 -9.85 -13.12
C LEU A 60 2.48 -8.38 -12.68
N THR A 61 1.64 -8.11 -11.70
CA THR A 61 1.42 -6.76 -11.19
C THR A 61 2.26 -6.54 -9.95
N TYR A 62 3.08 -5.48 -10.00
CA TYR A 62 3.92 -5.09 -8.88
C TYR A 62 3.22 -4.06 -8.01
N SER A 63 3.58 -4.05 -6.74
CA SER A 63 3.04 -3.12 -5.77
C SER A 63 4.11 -2.73 -4.77
N ASN A 64 3.98 -1.53 -4.22
CA ASN A 64 4.77 -1.09 -3.08
C ASN A 64 3.89 -0.21 -2.19
N ILE A 65 4.28 -0.06 -0.94
CA ILE A 65 3.49 0.64 0.06
C ILE A 65 4.24 1.88 0.53
N GLU A 66 3.52 2.99 0.65
CA GLU A 66 4.06 4.26 1.15
C GLU A 66 3.36 4.66 2.44
N LEU A 67 4.15 5.04 3.46
CA LEU A 67 3.60 5.57 4.71
C LEU A 67 3.20 7.04 4.55
N ARG A 68 2.04 7.38 5.04
CA ARG A 68 1.53 8.75 5.12
C ARG A 68 1.08 9.03 6.56
N PRO A 69 0.85 10.28 6.95
CA PRO A 69 0.40 10.61 8.30
C PRO A 69 -0.88 9.89 8.73
N ASN A 70 -1.85 9.73 7.83
CA ASN A 70 -3.17 9.18 8.19
C ASN A 70 -3.33 7.69 7.83
N GLY A 71 -2.40 7.13 7.09
CA GLY A 71 -2.52 5.75 6.65
C GLY A 71 -1.42 5.36 5.68
N ILE A 72 -1.72 4.42 4.82
CA ILE A 72 -0.78 3.97 3.78
C ILE A 72 -1.39 4.15 2.39
N ILE A 73 -0.51 4.30 1.41
CA ILE A 73 -0.89 4.24 0.00
C ILE A 73 -0.28 2.96 -0.57
N VAL A 74 -1.13 2.09 -1.09
CA VAL A 74 -0.69 0.91 -1.83
C VAL A 74 -0.62 1.32 -3.30
N HIS A 75 0.59 1.49 -3.81
CA HIS A 75 0.82 1.81 -5.22
C HIS A 75 0.75 0.53 -6.02
N ILE A 76 -0.10 0.49 -7.04
CA ILE A 76 -0.29 -0.66 -7.91
C ILE A 76 0.17 -0.28 -9.32
N HIS A 77 1.10 -1.04 -9.86
CA HIS A 77 1.70 -0.78 -11.17
C HIS A 77 1.18 -1.78 -12.20
N LYS A 78 0.12 -1.39 -12.90
CA LYS A 78 -0.53 -2.21 -13.92
C LYS A 78 0.00 -1.81 -15.30
N THR A 79 0.95 -2.56 -15.85
CA THR A 79 1.58 -2.27 -17.15
C THR A 79 2.06 -0.82 -17.19
N LEU A 80 1.40 0.05 -17.98
CA LEU A 80 1.73 1.48 -18.09
C LEU A 80 0.87 2.36 -17.20
N ASP A 81 -0.09 1.79 -16.49
CA ASP A 81 -1.01 2.51 -15.63
C ASP A 81 -0.61 2.35 -14.16
N ASN A 82 -0.86 3.39 -13.37
CA ASN A 82 -0.57 3.39 -11.95
C ASN A 82 -1.81 3.77 -11.17
N PHE A 83 -2.03 3.06 -10.06
CA PHE A 83 -3.16 3.31 -9.17
C PHE A 83 -2.66 3.44 -7.74
N ALA A 84 -3.38 4.21 -6.93
CA ALA A 84 -3.10 4.38 -5.51
C ALA A 84 -4.34 3.99 -4.71
N TRP A 85 -4.23 2.90 -3.94
CA TRP A 85 -5.26 2.47 -3.01
C TRP A 85 -4.92 3.04 -1.64
N CYS A 86 -5.74 3.97 -1.17
CA CYS A 86 -5.50 4.72 0.06
C CYS A 86 -6.24 4.09 1.23
N LEU A 87 -5.52 3.76 2.30
CA LEU A 87 -6.05 3.06 3.46
C LEU A 87 -5.67 3.78 4.74
N LEU A 88 -6.68 4.10 5.56
CA LEU A 88 -6.44 4.71 6.86
C LEU A 88 -5.94 3.66 7.86
N TYR A 89 -5.06 4.04 8.78
CA TYR A 89 -4.50 3.12 9.76
C TYR A 89 -5.56 2.42 10.60
N GLN A 90 -6.63 3.12 10.94
CA GLN A 90 -7.71 2.57 11.77
C GLN A 90 -8.48 1.44 11.10
N ASP A 91 -8.48 1.39 9.77
CA ASP A 91 -9.21 0.39 9.00
C ASP A 91 -8.32 -0.77 8.54
N LEU A 92 -7.02 -0.63 8.72
CA LEU A 92 -6.04 -1.55 8.14
C LEU A 92 -5.78 -2.74 9.03
N GLN A 93 -5.82 -3.94 8.44
CA GLN A 93 -5.44 -5.18 9.10
C GLN A 93 -4.35 -5.87 8.30
N LEU A 94 -3.27 -6.24 8.99
CA LEU A 94 -2.16 -6.98 8.42
C LEU A 94 -2.16 -8.39 8.97
N SER A 95 -1.90 -9.37 8.09
CA SER A 95 -1.71 -10.76 8.48
C SER A 95 -0.45 -11.29 7.82
N PHE A 96 0.38 -11.95 8.61
CA PHE A 96 1.61 -12.57 8.12
C PHE A 96 1.35 -14.07 8.04
N LEU A 97 1.36 -14.60 6.82
CA LEU A 97 0.98 -15.98 6.56
C LEU A 97 2.20 -16.85 6.31
N GLU A 98 1.98 -18.15 6.16
CA GLU A 98 3.03 -19.10 5.80
C GLU A 98 3.61 -18.74 4.42
N ASN A 99 4.80 -19.25 4.11
CA ASN A 99 5.48 -19.00 2.84
C ASN A 99 5.79 -17.52 2.57
N ASP A 100 6.05 -16.75 3.63
CA ASP A 100 6.45 -15.35 3.54
C ASP A 100 5.40 -14.44 2.88
N GLN A 101 4.14 -14.81 2.93
CA GLN A 101 3.04 -14.01 2.39
C GLN A 101 2.57 -12.97 3.39
N VAL A 102 2.22 -11.78 2.88
CA VAL A 102 1.61 -10.71 3.68
C VAL A 102 0.23 -10.42 3.12
N ARG A 103 -0.79 -10.49 3.98
CA ARG A 103 -2.16 -10.13 3.62
C ARG A 103 -2.49 -8.78 4.21
N LEU A 104 -2.97 -7.89 3.36
CA LEU A 104 -3.38 -6.54 3.72
C LEU A 104 -4.86 -6.40 3.42
N GLU A 105 -5.64 -6.02 4.43
CA GLU A 105 -7.09 -5.95 4.33
C GLU A 105 -7.60 -4.64 4.91
N ALA A 106 -8.59 -4.04 4.24
CA ALA A 106 -9.31 -2.88 4.72
C ALA A 106 -10.68 -2.80 4.05
N GLU A 107 -11.70 -2.44 4.82
CA GLU A 107 -13.07 -2.25 4.32
C GLU A 107 -13.62 -3.44 3.53
N GLY A 108 -13.25 -4.65 3.91
CA GLY A 108 -13.70 -5.87 3.26
C GLY A 108 -12.94 -6.26 2.01
N GLU A 109 -11.95 -5.47 1.60
CA GLU A 109 -11.13 -5.74 0.44
C GLU A 109 -9.71 -6.13 0.86
N TYR A 110 -9.03 -6.96 0.05
CA TYR A 110 -7.69 -7.42 0.42
C TYR A 110 -6.76 -7.62 -0.76
N LEU A 111 -5.46 -7.53 -0.44
CA LEU A 111 -4.36 -7.96 -1.30
C LEU A 111 -3.49 -8.94 -0.53
N LEU A 112 -3.03 -9.98 -1.21
CA LEU A 112 -2.05 -10.93 -0.68
C LEU A 112 -0.77 -10.79 -1.48
N PHE A 113 0.32 -10.44 -0.81
CA PHE A 113 1.62 -10.25 -1.45
C PHE A 113 2.47 -11.50 -1.29
N ARG A 114 3.12 -11.91 -2.39
CA ARG A 114 4.08 -13.01 -2.42
C ARG A 114 5.44 -12.52 -1.93
N ASP A 115 6.12 -13.36 -1.13
CA ASP A 115 7.48 -13.09 -0.65
C ASP A 115 7.65 -11.68 -0.08
N GLY A 116 6.60 -11.20 0.60
CA GLY A 116 6.53 -9.80 1.02
C GLY A 116 7.21 -9.49 2.35
N TYR A 117 7.23 -10.45 3.27
CA TYR A 117 7.63 -10.14 4.65
C TYR A 117 9.15 -10.07 4.83
N GLN A 118 9.90 -11.07 4.37
CA GLN A 118 11.33 -11.16 4.67
C GLN A 118 12.13 -9.95 4.16
N PHE A 119 11.85 -9.52 2.93
CA PHE A 119 12.52 -8.35 2.34
C PHE A 119 12.06 -7.03 2.93
N ASN A 120 10.90 -7.02 3.61
CA ASN A 120 10.28 -5.83 4.16
C ASN A 120 10.04 -5.93 5.66
N LYS A 121 10.78 -6.78 6.35
CA LYS A 121 10.51 -7.09 7.76
C LYS A 121 10.47 -5.84 8.63
N LYS A 122 11.48 -4.99 8.56
CA LYS A 122 11.52 -3.75 9.35
C LYS A 122 10.34 -2.85 9.03
N TYR A 123 9.98 -2.77 7.76
CA TYR A 123 8.85 -1.96 7.31
C TYR A 123 7.53 -2.46 7.87
N PHE A 124 7.25 -3.75 7.73
CA PHE A 124 5.99 -4.31 8.20
C PHE A 124 5.90 -4.35 9.73
N ASP A 125 7.01 -4.59 10.42
CA ASP A 125 7.02 -4.53 11.89
C ASP A 125 6.69 -3.12 12.38
N LYS A 126 7.22 -2.11 11.72
CA LYS A 126 6.92 -0.70 12.00
C LYS A 126 5.46 -0.38 11.69
N LEU A 127 4.96 -0.81 10.52
CA LEU A 127 3.58 -0.58 10.11
C LEU A 127 2.61 -1.24 11.08
N GLN A 128 2.90 -2.46 11.53
CA GLN A 128 2.05 -3.16 12.49
C GLN A 128 1.93 -2.37 13.80
N LYS A 129 3.02 -1.81 14.29
CA LYS A 129 3.01 -0.99 15.51
C LYS A 129 2.16 0.27 15.32
N ILE A 130 2.26 0.91 14.15
CA ILE A 130 1.46 2.09 13.84
C ILE A 130 -0.03 1.73 13.82
N CYS A 131 -0.39 0.62 13.19
CA CYS A 131 -1.78 0.17 13.14
C CYS A 131 -2.33 -0.12 14.54
N GLU A 132 -1.56 -0.80 15.37
CA GLU A 132 -1.96 -1.09 16.75
C GLU A 132 -2.22 0.18 17.55
N ALA A 133 -1.41 1.22 17.31
CA ALA A 133 -1.58 2.50 18.00
C ALA A 133 -2.85 3.25 17.58
N HIS A 134 -3.41 2.94 16.40
CA HIS A 134 -4.62 3.59 15.88
C HIS A 134 -5.89 2.75 16.07
N GLN A 135 -5.76 1.57 16.59
CA GLN A 135 -6.87 0.64 16.87
C GLN A 135 -6.99 0.36 18.38
#